data_5f50b2d04bc3d58d8041fce2b902c57f
#
_entry.id   5f50b2d04bc3d58d8041fce2b902c57f
#
_cell.length_a   1.000
_cell.length_b   1.000
_cell.length_c   1.000
_cell.angle_alpha   90.00
_cell.angle_beta   90.00
_cell.angle_gamma   90.00
#
_symmetry.space_group_name_H-M   'P 1'
#
loop_
_entity.id
_entity.type
_entity.pdbx_description
1 polymer ?
#
loop_
_entity_poly.entity_id
_entity_poly.type
_entity_poly.pdbx_seq_one_letter_code
_entity_poly.pdbx_strand_id
1 'polypeptide(L)'
;MIIPLDIPPVDTENYVEVEVTINGKKKQFKYRVELFRWRDWCSPSEERVEGLKRMINAYDRRWQLMQIGMPTETIIPLMFRQVG
;
A
#
# COMPACT_ATOMS: atom_id res chain seq x y z
N MET A 1 6.51 -18.12 2.83
CA MET A 1 5.06 -18.15 2.55
C MET A 1 4.51 -16.72 2.57
N ILE A 2 3.85 -16.35 1.53
CA ILE A 2 3.18 -15.05 1.48
C ILE A 2 1.73 -15.26 1.91
N ILE A 3 1.35 -14.58 2.99
CA ILE A 3 -0.03 -14.60 3.45
C ILE A 3 -0.71 -13.37 2.86
N PRO A 4 -1.68 -13.55 1.95
CA PRO A 4 -2.40 -12.40 1.43
C PRO A 4 -3.26 -11.77 2.53
N LEU A 5 -3.12 -10.45 2.69
CA LEU A 5 -3.95 -9.67 3.60
C LEU A 5 -4.88 -8.83 2.74
N ASP A 6 -6.16 -8.92 3.01
CA ASP A 6 -7.11 -8.04 2.35
C ASP A 6 -7.00 -6.64 2.94
N ILE A 7 -6.90 -5.65 2.07
CA ILE A 7 -6.95 -4.26 2.52
C ILE A 7 -8.41 -3.96 2.88
N PRO A 8 -8.70 -3.66 4.15
CA PRO A 8 -10.07 -3.33 4.53
C PRO A 8 -10.55 -2.07 3.83
N PRO A 9 -11.86 -1.90 3.65
CA PRO A 9 -12.38 -0.65 3.12
C PRO A 9 -12.10 0.46 4.13
N VAL A 10 -11.13 1.32 3.79
CA VAL A 10 -10.72 2.43 4.63
C VAL A 10 -10.88 3.74 3.87
N ASP A 11 -11.28 4.77 4.56
CA ASP A 11 -11.42 6.12 4.03
C ASP A 11 -10.31 7.05 4.53
N THR A 12 -9.42 6.53 5.37
CA THR A 12 -8.28 7.25 5.92
C THR A 12 -7.03 6.38 5.91
N GLU A 13 -5.87 7.03 6.03
CA GLU A 13 -4.60 6.32 6.18
C GLU A 13 -4.54 5.59 7.50
N ASN A 14 -4.08 4.34 7.48
CA ASN A 14 -4.01 3.50 8.67
C ASN A 14 -2.68 2.77 8.78
N TYR A 15 -2.24 2.59 10.02
CA TYR A 15 -1.17 1.66 10.36
C TYR A 15 -1.79 0.36 10.84
N VAL A 16 -1.30 -0.75 10.30
CA VAL A 16 -1.74 -2.08 10.69
C VAL A 16 -0.54 -2.87 11.17
N GLU A 17 -0.62 -3.40 12.39
CA GLU A 17 0.39 -4.32 12.91
C GLU A 17 -0.15 -5.73 12.85
N VAL A 18 0.64 -6.64 12.29
CA VAL A 18 0.25 -8.04 12.13
C VAL A 18 1.28 -8.93 12.82
N GLU A 19 0.81 -9.79 13.72
CA GLU A 19 1.64 -10.82 14.33
C GLU A 19 1.38 -12.14 13.62
N VAL A 20 2.45 -12.78 13.16
CA VAL A 20 2.39 -14.06 12.45
C VAL A 20 3.23 -15.08 13.20
N THR A 21 2.66 -16.26 13.46
CA THR A 21 3.39 -17.38 14.03
C THR A 21 3.75 -18.38 12.94
N ILE A 22 5.05 -18.59 12.72
CA ILE A 22 5.56 -19.53 11.73
C ILE A 22 6.49 -20.49 12.45
N ASN A 23 6.19 -21.78 12.41
CA ASN A 23 6.97 -22.84 13.08
C ASN A 23 7.22 -22.53 14.57
N GLY A 24 6.20 -22.07 15.27
CA GLY A 24 6.28 -21.71 16.68
C GLY A 24 6.98 -20.39 16.98
N LYS A 25 7.49 -19.69 15.98
CA LYS A 25 8.14 -18.40 16.15
C LYS A 25 7.18 -17.28 15.78
N LYS A 26 7.06 -16.30 16.67
CA LYS A 26 6.23 -15.12 16.45
C LYS A 26 7.04 -14.06 15.72
N LYS A 27 6.48 -13.52 14.64
CA LYS A 27 7.04 -12.39 13.91
C LYS A 27 6.00 -11.28 13.85
N GLN A 28 6.46 -10.06 14.05
CA GLN A 28 5.61 -8.89 13.97
C GLN A 28 5.98 -8.08 12.74
N PHE A 29 4.96 -7.72 11.95
CA PHE A 29 5.12 -6.92 10.75
C PHE A 29 4.34 -5.62 10.89
N LYS A 30 4.92 -4.53 10.41
CA LYS A 30 4.25 -3.24 10.36
C LYS A 30 3.85 -2.93 8.94
N TYR A 31 2.59 -2.65 8.74
CA TYR A 31 2.01 -2.27 7.47
C TYR A 31 1.43 -0.87 7.56
N ARG A 32 1.42 -0.20 6.42
CA ARG A 32 0.81 1.12 6.28
C ARG A 32 -0.10 1.10 5.07
N VAL A 33 -1.36 1.48 5.26
CA VAL A 33 -2.29 1.66 4.16
C VAL A 33 -2.40 3.15 3.88
N GLU A 34 -2.12 3.52 2.64
CA GLU A 34 -2.27 4.88 2.17
C GLU A 34 -3.27 4.97 1.04
N LEU A 35 -4.04 6.06 1.03
CA LEU A 35 -5.00 6.35 -0.02
C LEU A 35 -4.43 7.44 -0.90
N PHE A 36 -4.09 7.08 -2.14
CA PHE A 36 -3.59 8.05 -3.10
C PHE A 36 -4.70 8.56 -3.98
N ARG A 37 -4.72 9.87 -4.16
CA ARG A 37 -5.69 10.51 -5.05
C ARG A 37 -5.08 10.65 -6.42
N TRP A 38 -5.80 10.18 -7.45
CA TRP A 38 -5.32 10.23 -8.83
C TRP A 38 -4.95 11.64 -9.27
N ARG A 39 -5.78 12.64 -8.93
CA ARG A 39 -5.57 14.01 -9.36
C ARG A 39 -4.30 14.65 -8.81
N ASP A 40 -3.77 14.13 -7.71
CA ASP A 40 -2.55 14.66 -7.10
C ASP A 40 -1.29 14.13 -7.81
N TRP A 41 -1.42 13.01 -8.54
CA TRP A 41 -0.30 12.32 -9.15
C TRP A 41 -0.40 12.20 -10.66
N CYS A 42 -1.56 12.33 -11.24
CA CYS A 42 -1.80 12.22 -12.68
C CYS A 42 -2.37 13.52 -13.23
N SER A 43 -1.81 13.99 -14.34
CA SER A 43 -2.46 15.04 -15.10
C SER A 43 -3.66 14.47 -15.87
N PRO A 44 -4.63 15.32 -16.28
CA PRO A 44 -5.80 14.82 -17.02
C PRO A 44 -5.48 14.07 -18.30
N SER A 45 -4.32 14.36 -18.92
CA SER A 45 -3.90 13.71 -20.16
C SER A 45 -2.98 12.51 -19.95
N GLU A 46 -2.62 12.20 -18.69
CA GLU A 46 -1.70 11.13 -18.34
C GLU A 46 -2.45 9.87 -17.98
N GLU A 47 -1.91 8.71 -18.38
CA GLU A 47 -2.47 7.43 -17.96
C GLU A 47 -2.24 7.20 -16.47
N ARG A 48 -3.22 6.63 -15.79
CA ARG A 48 -3.15 6.34 -14.36
C ARG A 48 -2.01 5.41 -13.99
N VAL A 49 -1.68 4.47 -14.87
CA VAL A 49 -0.55 3.53 -14.64
C VAL A 49 0.76 4.29 -14.52
N GLU A 50 1.00 5.30 -15.34
CA GLU A 50 2.23 6.09 -15.29
C GLU A 50 2.30 6.93 -14.01
N GLY A 51 1.20 7.54 -13.61
CA GLY A 51 1.11 8.26 -12.34
C GLY A 51 1.35 7.35 -11.14
N LEU A 52 0.78 6.15 -11.17
CA LEU A 52 0.98 5.17 -10.10
C LEU A 52 2.44 4.72 -9.99
N LYS A 53 3.11 4.44 -11.09
CA LYS A 53 4.53 4.08 -11.10
C LYS A 53 5.39 5.18 -10.51
N ARG A 54 5.15 6.43 -10.88
CA ARG A 54 5.89 7.58 -10.38
C ARG A 54 5.68 7.74 -8.87
N MET A 55 4.47 7.58 -8.41
CA MET A 55 4.11 7.65 -7.00
C MET A 55 4.81 6.58 -6.17
N ILE A 56 4.80 5.33 -6.64
CA ILE A 56 5.46 4.22 -5.95
C ILE A 56 6.97 4.45 -5.90
N ASN A 57 7.57 4.93 -6.98
CA ASN A 57 9.01 5.20 -7.04
C ASN A 57 9.42 6.37 -6.13
N ALA A 58 8.53 7.31 -5.88
CA ALA A 58 8.78 8.44 -5.00
C ALA A 58 8.54 8.13 -3.52
N TYR A 59 7.92 7.00 -3.21
CA TYR A 59 7.60 6.63 -1.84
C TYR A 59 8.86 6.33 -1.03
N ASP A 60 8.78 6.48 0.28
CA ASP A 60 9.86 6.20 1.22
C ASP A 60 10.36 4.76 1.06
N ARG A 61 11.67 4.60 0.81
CA ARG A 61 12.29 3.30 0.54
C ARG A 61 12.33 2.37 1.75
N ARG A 62 12.06 2.87 2.95
CA ARG A 62 11.90 2.03 4.15
C ARG A 62 10.62 1.22 4.12
N TRP A 63 9.74 1.52 3.20
CA TRP A 63 8.46 0.86 3.00
C TRP A 63 8.41 0.23 1.63
N GLN A 64 8.03 -1.04 1.57
CA GLN A 64 7.90 -1.79 0.32
C GLN A 64 6.44 -2.00 -0.01
N LEU A 65 6.07 -1.74 -1.25
CA LEU A 65 4.71 -2.01 -1.72
C LEU A 65 4.43 -3.52 -1.67
N MET A 66 3.40 -3.90 -0.96
CA MET A 66 2.99 -5.30 -0.79
C MET A 66 1.70 -5.64 -1.51
N GLN A 67 0.78 -4.69 -1.58
CA GLN A 67 -0.54 -4.95 -2.14
C GLN A 67 -1.16 -3.67 -2.66
N ILE A 68 -1.87 -3.80 -3.78
CA ILE A 68 -2.68 -2.73 -4.35
C ILE A 68 -4.13 -3.11 -4.15
N GLY A 69 -4.89 -2.23 -3.50
CA GLY A 69 -6.31 -2.44 -3.28
C GLY A 69 -7.15 -2.10 -4.50
N MET A 70 -8.46 -2.20 -4.34
CA MET A 70 -9.40 -1.91 -5.42
C MET A 70 -9.42 -0.41 -5.72
N PRO A 71 -9.04 0.02 -6.93
CA PRO A 71 -9.07 1.43 -7.28
C PRO A 71 -10.51 1.92 -7.46
N THR A 72 -10.72 3.19 -7.13
CA THR A 72 -11.97 3.90 -7.46
C THR A 72 -11.67 4.99 -8.48
N GLU A 73 -12.69 5.76 -8.84
CA GLU A 73 -12.49 6.88 -9.76
C GLU A 73 -11.59 7.99 -9.20
N THR A 74 -11.52 8.09 -7.88
CA THR A 74 -10.80 9.18 -7.20
C THR A 74 -9.55 8.75 -6.48
N ILE A 75 -9.50 7.51 -5.96
CA ILE A 75 -8.40 7.05 -5.13
C ILE A 75 -7.98 5.62 -5.48
N ILE A 76 -6.76 5.26 -5.05
CA ILE A 76 -6.27 3.89 -5.03
C ILE A 76 -5.64 3.60 -3.67
N PRO A 77 -6.07 2.54 -2.95
CA PRO A 77 -5.43 2.14 -1.70
C PRO A 77 -4.16 1.34 -1.99
N LEU A 78 -3.07 1.68 -1.30
CA LEU A 78 -1.81 0.95 -1.40
C LEU A 78 -1.38 0.50 0.00
N MET A 79 -0.96 -0.76 0.12
CA MET A 79 -0.42 -1.30 1.36
C MET A 79 1.08 -1.48 1.25
N PHE A 80 1.80 -0.87 2.17
CA PHE A 80 3.26 -0.97 2.28
C PHE A 80 3.64 -1.72 3.55
N ARG A 81 4.79 -2.41 3.50
CA ARG A 81 5.38 -3.06 4.66
C ARG A 81 6.72 -2.41 4.99
N GLN A 82 6.99 -2.21 6.27
CA GLN A 82 8.27 -1.68 6.71
C GLN A 82 9.38 -2.71 6.50
N VAL A 83 10.48 -2.30 5.87
CA VAL A 83 11.61 -3.17 5.51
C VAL A 83 12.94 -2.66 6.06
N GLY A 84 12.93 -1.55 6.74
CA GLY A 84 14.17 -0.98 7.27
C GLY A 84 14.25 -0.99 8.76
#